data_3286477b3f67e2f6474916e65fc95208
#
_entry.id   3286477b3f67e2f6474916e65fc95208
#
_cell.length_a   1.000
_cell.length_b   1.000
_cell.length_c   1.000
_cell.angle_alpha   90.00
_cell.angle_beta   90.00
_cell.angle_gamma   90.00
#
_symmetry.space_group_name_H-M   'P 1'
#
loop_
_entity.id
_entity.type
_entity.pdbx_description
1 polymer ?
#
loop_
_entity_poly.entity_id
_entity_poly.type
_entity_poly.pdbx_seq_one_letter_code
_entity_poly.pdbx_strand_id
1 'polypeptide(L)'
;GATSYRLIHLGASWRLLTLTEGRGAQAIMTSHSPAVLSRVPPREVRYCRCDSKTRLSTVKRIILPTGATEEAKFVRGAMLAYPELYFARFLVLVEGDSERIVLPRLAEALDLLIDPAFVAIVPLGGRHVQHFWRLLSDLGIPFATLLDLDLGRAGGGFGRIKTALQNLIGVGISKAKLLKIEGGTLSDESFASMHTWQDDEGRKLLKGWINFIKGYGVYFSEPLDLDLTMIKAFPDAYEATIPAGGGPRLIEAKAAETALGPGGPGLDLYKGKYAEYAALFPVYCYHFLNRSKPATHLAAL
;
A
#
# COMPACT_ATOMS: atom_id res chain seq x y z
N GLY A 1 37.67 4.04 -20.92
CA GLY A 1 37.93 3.82 -19.52
C GLY A 1 36.65 4.07 -18.72
N ALA A 2 36.06 3.00 -18.18
CA ALA A 2 34.91 3.13 -17.28
C ALA A 2 35.40 3.73 -15.97
N THR A 3 35.07 4.99 -15.71
CA THR A 3 35.37 5.65 -14.44
C THR A 3 34.38 5.13 -13.41
N SER A 4 34.83 4.26 -12.51
CA SER A 4 34.03 3.80 -11.40
C SER A 4 33.83 4.97 -10.43
N TYR A 5 32.67 5.56 -10.43
CA TYR A 5 32.29 6.56 -9.43
C TYR A 5 31.96 5.81 -8.13
N ARG A 6 32.94 5.77 -7.23
CA ARG A 6 32.81 5.15 -5.90
C ARG A 6 31.90 5.98 -5.00
N LEU A 7 31.31 5.32 -4.01
CA LEU A 7 30.55 5.89 -2.86
C LEU A 7 31.20 7.10 -2.17
N ILE A 8 32.51 7.33 -2.39
CA ILE A 8 33.28 8.48 -1.90
C ILE A 8 32.71 9.82 -2.41
N HIS A 9 32.09 9.84 -3.60
CA HIS A 9 31.50 11.07 -4.17
C HIS A 9 30.21 11.51 -3.52
N LEU A 10 29.43 10.63 -2.90
CA LEU A 10 28.20 10.99 -2.18
C LEU A 10 28.48 11.89 -0.97
N GLY A 11 29.54 11.58 -0.22
CA GLY A 11 29.99 12.39 0.91
C GLY A 11 30.56 13.75 0.47
N ALA A 12 31.26 13.78 -0.66
CA ALA A 12 31.82 15.03 -1.22
C ALA A 12 30.71 15.96 -1.77
N SER A 13 29.72 15.40 -2.45
CA SER A 13 28.56 16.18 -2.98
C SER A 13 27.72 16.79 -1.84
N TRP A 14 27.50 16.03 -0.75
CA TRP A 14 26.82 16.54 0.44
C TRP A 14 27.62 17.65 1.14
N ARG A 15 28.94 17.49 1.27
CA ARG A 15 29.81 18.53 1.82
C ARG A 15 29.81 19.80 0.98
N LEU A 16 29.74 19.68 -0.34
CA LEU A 16 29.61 20.85 -1.22
C LEU A 16 28.31 21.62 -0.98
N LEU A 17 27.17 20.91 -0.82
CA LEU A 17 25.90 21.55 -0.51
C LEU A 17 25.94 22.27 0.86
N THR A 18 26.49 21.65 1.88
CA THR A 18 26.64 22.28 3.22
C THR A 18 27.64 23.43 3.24
N LEU A 19 28.66 23.41 2.39
CA LEU A 19 29.64 24.51 2.27
C LEU A 19 29.05 25.73 1.60
N THR A 20 27.97 25.63 0.85
CA THR A 20 27.27 26.76 0.25
C THR A 20 26.32 27.47 1.20
N GLU A 21 25.90 26.80 2.28
CA GLU A 21 25.06 27.41 3.31
C GLU A 21 25.77 28.59 3.99
N GLY A 22 25.12 29.74 4.02
CA GLY A 22 25.65 30.96 4.64
C GLY A 22 26.71 31.73 3.83
N ARG A 23 27.09 31.30 2.61
CA ARG A 23 28.12 31.95 1.79
C ARG A 23 27.57 32.74 0.58
N GLY A 24 26.25 32.92 0.48
CA GLY A 24 25.63 33.57 -0.68
C GLY A 24 25.78 32.79 -1.99
N ALA A 25 26.21 31.51 -1.91
CA ALA A 25 26.36 30.62 -3.04
C ALA A 25 25.15 29.70 -3.20
N GLN A 26 24.83 29.33 -4.43
CA GLN A 26 23.78 28.36 -4.73
C GLN A 26 24.41 27.14 -5.42
N ALA A 27 24.05 25.95 -4.96
CA ALA A 27 24.41 24.68 -5.61
C ALA A 27 23.17 24.00 -6.19
N ILE A 28 23.27 23.55 -7.44
CA ILE A 28 22.26 22.72 -8.11
C ILE A 28 22.93 21.41 -8.46
N MET A 29 22.34 20.30 -7.99
CA MET A 29 22.84 18.96 -8.29
C MET A 29 21.73 18.17 -8.98
N THR A 30 22.08 17.49 -10.07
CA THR A 30 21.20 16.52 -10.73
C THR A 30 21.61 15.11 -10.35
N SER A 31 20.64 14.25 -10.05
CA SER A 31 20.89 12.86 -9.69
C SER A 31 19.69 11.98 -10.04
N HIS A 32 19.96 10.73 -10.33
CA HIS A 32 18.99 9.64 -10.40
C HIS A 32 19.30 8.52 -9.39
N SER A 33 20.11 8.85 -8.37
CA SER A 33 20.48 7.89 -7.31
C SER A 33 19.54 8.01 -6.11
N PRO A 34 18.85 6.92 -5.73
CA PRO A 34 18.05 6.86 -4.50
C PRO A 34 18.85 7.23 -3.25
N ALA A 35 20.13 6.82 -3.18
CA ALA A 35 21.01 7.10 -2.05
C ALA A 35 21.35 8.59 -1.87
N VAL A 36 21.28 9.39 -2.92
CA VAL A 36 21.39 10.85 -2.83
C VAL A 36 20.10 11.43 -2.28
N LEU A 37 18.96 11.02 -2.84
CA LEU A 37 17.66 11.57 -2.46
C LEU A 37 17.26 11.26 -1.02
N SER A 38 17.64 10.10 -0.47
CA SER A 38 17.38 9.77 0.94
C SER A 38 18.05 10.73 1.94
N ARG A 39 18.98 11.58 1.48
CA ARG A 39 19.71 12.54 2.30
C ARG A 39 19.28 13.98 2.08
N VAL A 40 18.45 14.25 1.08
CA VAL A 40 18.01 15.61 0.73
C VAL A 40 16.60 15.83 1.27
N PRO A 41 16.36 16.96 1.98
CA PRO A 41 15.01 17.29 2.40
C PRO A 41 14.06 17.36 1.19
N PRO A 42 12.88 16.72 1.23
CA PRO A 42 11.97 16.67 0.08
C PRO A 42 11.62 18.04 -0.51
N ARG A 43 11.52 19.09 0.32
CA ARG A 43 11.24 20.48 -0.11
C ARG A 43 12.31 21.05 -1.04
N GLU A 44 13.54 20.55 -0.99
CA GLU A 44 14.67 21.00 -1.81
C GLU A 44 14.75 20.25 -3.13
N VAL A 45 14.01 19.13 -3.25
CA VAL A 45 13.97 18.34 -4.47
C VAL A 45 13.14 19.04 -5.53
N ARG A 46 13.65 19.04 -6.75
CA ARG A 46 12.93 19.42 -7.97
C ARG A 46 12.77 18.17 -8.82
N TYR A 47 11.55 17.70 -8.91
CA TYR A 47 11.21 16.51 -9.65
C TYR A 47 11.05 16.83 -11.14
N CYS A 48 11.93 16.29 -11.95
CA CYS A 48 11.89 16.46 -13.40
C CYS A 48 11.30 15.22 -14.05
N ARG A 49 10.25 15.38 -14.85
CA ARG A 49 9.61 14.30 -15.59
C ARG A 49 9.43 14.68 -17.05
N CYS A 50 9.82 13.76 -17.93
CA CYS A 50 9.55 13.87 -19.36
C CYS A 50 8.28 13.06 -19.68
N ASP A 51 7.30 13.71 -20.30
CA ASP A 51 6.12 13.04 -20.83
C ASP A 51 6.51 12.19 -22.05
N SER A 52 6.14 10.92 -22.05
CA SER A 52 6.56 9.99 -23.09
C SER A 52 5.93 10.26 -24.46
N LYS A 53 4.75 10.90 -24.48
CA LYS A 53 4.01 11.21 -25.72
C LYS A 53 4.39 12.55 -26.30
N THR A 54 4.37 13.58 -25.45
CA THR A 54 4.67 14.95 -25.89
C THR A 54 6.16 15.28 -25.92
N ARG A 55 7.00 14.47 -25.25
CA ARG A 55 8.44 14.69 -25.05
C ARG A 55 8.77 15.99 -24.31
N LEU A 56 7.79 16.62 -23.69
CA LEU A 56 7.98 17.81 -22.88
C LEU A 56 8.38 17.43 -21.46
N SER A 57 9.38 18.14 -20.95
CA SER A 57 9.83 18.00 -19.57
C SER A 57 9.10 18.98 -18.66
N THR A 58 8.63 18.48 -17.52
CA THR A 58 8.04 19.29 -16.45
C THR A 58 8.91 19.23 -15.21
N VAL A 59 8.99 20.34 -14.48
CA VAL A 59 9.69 20.42 -13.19
C VAL A 59 8.68 20.74 -12.11
N LYS A 60 8.58 19.89 -11.10
CA LYS A 60 7.64 20.04 -10.01
C LYS A 60 8.36 20.10 -8.66
N ARG A 61 7.80 20.83 -7.71
CA ARG A 61 8.22 20.81 -6.30
C ARG A 61 7.50 19.71 -5.57
N ILE A 62 8.17 19.10 -4.59
CA ILE A 62 7.53 18.20 -3.67
C ILE A 62 6.87 19.02 -2.56
N ILE A 63 5.54 18.96 -2.51
CA ILE A 63 4.75 19.64 -1.50
C ILE A 63 4.36 18.59 -0.45
N LEU A 64 4.91 18.73 0.75
CA LEU A 64 4.54 17.88 1.88
C LEU A 64 3.41 18.54 2.68
N PRO A 65 2.64 17.74 3.46
CA PRO A 65 1.70 18.29 4.43
C PRO A 65 2.40 19.30 5.34
N THR A 66 1.77 20.46 5.58
CA THR A 66 2.32 21.54 6.40
C THR A 66 2.20 21.21 7.88
N GLY A 67 3.20 21.64 8.66
CA GLY A 67 3.20 21.51 10.12
C GLY A 67 3.99 20.30 10.63
N ALA A 68 4.05 20.21 11.96
CA ALA A 68 4.68 19.11 12.70
C ALA A 68 3.69 17.98 13.05
N THR A 69 2.68 17.76 12.19
CA THR A 69 1.69 16.70 12.38
C THR A 69 2.32 15.31 12.22
N GLU A 70 1.72 14.31 12.86
CA GLU A 70 2.19 12.93 12.71
C GLU A 70 2.11 12.46 11.24
N GLU A 71 1.10 12.91 10.50
CA GLU A 71 0.97 12.64 9.07
C GLU A 71 2.15 13.19 8.26
N ALA A 72 2.54 14.45 8.54
CA ALA A 72 3.68 15.06 7.85
C ALA A 72 5.00 14.35 8.15
N LYS A 73 5.19 13.91 9.40
CA LYS A 73 6.35 13.11 9.81
C LYS A 73 6.37 11.76 9.09
N PHE A 74 5.20 11.09 9.05
CA PHE A 74 5.05 9.79 8.42
C PHE A 74 5.34 9.84 6.92
N VAL A 75 4.70 10.75 6.18
CA VAL A 75 4.93 10.89 4.72
C VAL A 75 6.39 11.24 4.44
N ARG A 76 6.98 12.15 5.21
CA ARG A 76 8.40 12.49 5.08
C ARG A 76 9.31 11.31 5.36
N GLY A 77 9.03 10.55 6.42
CA GLY A 77 9.76 9.35 6.78
C GLY A 77 9.70 8.29 5.68
N ALA A 78 8.52 8.02 5.15
CA ALA A 78 8.34 7.05 4.07
C ALA A 78 9.03 7.49 2.76
N MET A 79 9.01 8.77 2.42
CA MET A 79 9.74 9.30 1.25
C MET A 79 11.25 9.16 1.40
N LEU A 80 11.77 9.27 2.61
CA LEU A 80 13.21 9.07 2.88
C LEU A 80 13.57 7.57 2.94
N ALA A 81 12.66 6.72 3.41
CA ALA A 81 12.85 5.29 3.47
C ALA A 81 12.74 4.60 2.10
N TYR A 82 11.89 5.14 1.22
CA TYR A 82 11.62 4.59 -0.12
C TYR A 82 11.91 5.61 -1.22
N PRO A 83 13.17 6.07 -1.36
CA PRO A 83 13.53 7.08 -2.34
C PRO A 83 13.35 6.63 -3.79
N GLU A 84 13.20 5.32 -4.05
CA GLU A 84 12.87 4.74 -5.35
C GLU A 84 11.56 5.27 -5.93
N LEU A 85 10.63 5.74 -5.09
CA LEU A 85 9.36 6.31 -5.55
C LEU A 85 9.54 7.49 -6.52
N TYR A 86 10.65 8.24 -6.38
CA TYR A 86 10.95 9.37 -7.27
C TYR A 86 11.35 8.95 -8.69
N PHE A 87 11.83 7.72 -8.86
CA PHE A 87 12.32 7.20 -10.14
C PHE A 87 11.36 6.23 -10.79
N ALA A 88 10.35 5.78 -10.05
CA ALA A 88 9.39 4.82 -10.55
C ALA A 88 8.60 5.38 -11.74
N ARG A 89 8.38 4.54 -12.72
CA ARG A 89 7.43 4.79 -13.80
C ARG A 89 6.00 4.55 -13.35
N PHE A 90 5.84 3.58 -12.45
CA PHE A 90 4.57 3.21 -11.84
C PHE A 90 4.82 2.79 -10.39
N LEU A 91 3.91 3.15 -9.49
CA LEU A 91 3.98 2.75 -8.09
C LEU A 91 2.83 1.83 -7.71
N VAL A 92 3.15 0.79 -6.95
CA VAL A 92 2.17 0.00 -6.22
C VAL A 92 2.31 0.37 -4.74
N LEU A 93 1.33 1.10 -4.24
CA LEU A 93 1.23 1.43 -2.82
C LEU A 93 0.56 0.26 -2.11
N VAL A 94 1.14 -0.21 -1.01
CA VAL A 94 0.66 -1.38 -0.27
C VAL A 94 0.57 -1.10 1.22
N GLU A 95 -0.16 -1.91 1.99
CA GLU A 95 -0.31 -1.66 3.41
C GLU A 95 0.94 -2.00 4.22
N GLY A 96 1.65 -3.07 3.86
CA GLY A 96 2.75 -3.55 4.68
C GLY A 96 3.88 -4.24 3.93
N ASP A 97 4.76 -4.88 4.70
CA ASP A 97 5.92 -5.60 4.18
C ASP A 97 5.56 -6.96 3.55
N SER A 98 4.41 -7.54 3.89
CA SER A 98 3.92 -8.78 3.26
C SER A 98 3.79 -8.60 1.75
N GLU A 99 3.10 -7.56 1.32
CA GLU A 99 2.93 -7.24 -0.10
C GLU A 99 4.26 -6.96 -0.79
N ARG A 100 5.16 -6.25 -0.10
CA ARG A 100 6.48 -5.92 -0.64
C ARG A 100 7.32 -7.16 -0.92
N ILE A 101 7.11 -8.23 -0.16
CA ILE A 101 7.82 -9.50 -0.34
C ILE A 101 7.11 -10.39 -1.37
N VAL A 102 5.79 -10.50 -1.26
CA VAL A 102 4.98 -11.44 -2.03
C VAL A 102 4.78 -10.98 -3.47
N LEU A 103 4.44 -9.69 -3.69
CA LEU A 103 4.09 -9.20 -5.02
C LEU A 103 5.21 -9.34 -6.06
N PRO A 104 6.51 -9.10 -5.76
CA PRO A 104 7.58 -9.35 -6.72
C PRO A 104 7.67 -10.83 -7.14
N ARG A 105 7.47 -11.76 -6.21
CA ARG A 105 7.49 -13.20 -6.49
C ARG A 105 6.30 -13.64 -7.35
N LEU A 106 5.12 -13.12 -7.04
CA LEU A 106 3.94 -13.36 -7.88
C LEU A 106 4.12 -12.79 -9.29
N ALA A 107 4.70 -11.61 -9.40
CA ALA A 107 4.99 -10.98 -10.68
C ALA A 107 5.99 -11.84 -11.49
N GLU A 108 7.07 -12.31 -10.85
CA GLU A 108 8.05 -13.20 -11.47
C GLU A 108 7.39 -14.50 -11.97
N ALA A 109 6.54 -15.14 -11.16
CA ALA A 109 5.81 -16.35 -11.52
C ALA A 109 4.82 -16.15 -12.69
N LEU A 110 4.40 -14.90 -12.92
CA LEU A 110 3.51 -14.50 -14.03
C LEU A 110 4.26 -13.89 -15.23
N ASP A 111 5.59 -13.99 -15.26
CA ASP A 111 6.43 -13.36 -16.30
C ASP A 111 6.25 -11.82 -16.40
N LEU A 112 5.88 -11.18 -15.31
CA LEU A 112 5.73 -9.72 -15.23
C LEU A 112 7.05 -9.09 -14.77
N LEU A 113 7.76 -8.46 -15.68
CA LEU A 113 9.06 -7.83 -15.42
C LEU A 113 8.91 -6.48 -14.74
N ILE A 114 8.79 -6.47 -13.39
CA ILE A 114 8.58 -5.23 -12.63
C ILE A 114 9.83 -4.35 -12.56
N ASP A 115 11.01 -4.91 -12.39
CA ASP A 115 12.26 -4.14 -12.29
C ASP A 115 12.62 -3.44 -13.62
N PRO A 116 12.65 -4.12 -14.78
CA PRO A 116 12.86 -3.44 -16.05
C PRO A 116 11.78 -2.42 -16.40
N ALA A 117 10.56 -2.61 -15.91
CA ALA A 117 9.46 -1.66 -16.07
C ALA A 117 9.55 -0.46 -15.14
N PHE A 118 10.50 -0.42 -14.20
CA PHE A 118 10.63 0.61 -13.17
C PHE A 118 9.34 0.73 -12.33
N VAL A 119 8.78 -0.40 -11.91
CA VAL A 119 7.66 -0.47 -10.96
C VAL A 119 8.24 -0.58 -9.55
N ALA A 120 7.87 0.33 -8.66
CA ALA A 120 8.26 0.24 -7.26
C ALA A 120 7.06 -0.12 -6.38
N ILE A 121 7.28 -0.97 -5.37
CA ILE A 121 6.29 -1.38 -4.38
C ILE A 121 6.65 -0.69 -3.07
N VAL A 122 5.75 0.16 -2.58
CA VAL A 122 5.99 1.04 -1.43
C VAL A 122 4.97 0.77 -0.33
N PRO A 123 5.40 0.24 0.83
CA PRO A 123 4.51 0.02 1.96
C PRO A 123 4.18 1.35 2.67
N LEU A 124 2.89 1.54 2.97
CA LEU A 124 2.33 2.75 3.57
C LEU A 124 2.14 2.65 5.09
N GLY A 125 2.26 1.45 5.68
CA GLY A 125 1.99 1.21 7.08
C GLY A 125 0.51 1.43 7.47
N GLY A 126 -0.41 1.19 6.56
CA GLY A 126 -1.85 1.16 6.82
C GLY A 126 -2.54 2.51 7.11
N ARG A 127 -1.79 3.63 7.12
CA ARG A 127 -2.34 4.97 7.47
C ARG A 127 -1.90 6.02 6.45
N HIS A 128 -2.71 7.08 6.34
CA HIS A 128 -2.34 8.29 5.57
C HIS A 128 -2.19 8.10 4.05
N VAL A 129 -2.87 7.11 3.47
CA VAL A 129 -2.86 6.81 2.03
C VAL A 129 -3.16 8.04 1.18
N GLN A 130 -4.11 8.88 1.59
CA GLN A 130 -4.51 10.09 0.86
C GLN A 130 -3.37 11.09 0.64
N HIS A 131 -2.40 11.15 1.54
CA HIS A 131 -1.27 12.07 1.40
C HIS A 131 -0.32 11.62 0.28
N PHE A 132 -0.10 10.30 0.16
CA PHE A 132 0.64 9.73 -0.97
C PHE A 132 -0.12 9.90 -2.28
N TRP A 133 -1.42 9.66 -2.30
CA TRP A 133 -2.22 9.87 -3.51
C TRP A 133 -2.14 11.30 -4.00
N ARG A 134 -2.23 12.29 -3.10
CA ARG A 134 -2.07 13.71 -3.45
C ARG A 134 -0.66 13.98 -3.98
N LEU A 135 0.37 13.56 -3.24
CA LEU A 135 1.76 13.74 -3.65
C LEU A 135 2.03 13.17 -5.03
N LEU A 136 1.64 11.92 -5.28
CA LEU A 136 1.89 11.24 -6.55
C LEU A 136 1.10 11.87 -7.69
N SER A 137 -0.15 12.26 -7.43
CA SER A 137 -0.96 13.01 -8.41
C SER A 137 -0.32 14.36 -8.76
N ASP A 138 0.15 15.10 -7.76
CA ASP A 138 0.83 16.37 -7.96
C ASP A 138 2.14 16.21 -8.77
N LEU A 139 2.88 15.14 -8.51
CA LEU A 139 4.10 14.81 -9.26
C LEU A 139 3.79 14.21 -10.65
N GLY A 140 2.56 13.74 -10.87
CA GLY A 140 2.15 13.06 -12.10
C GLY A 140 2.73 11.66 -12.23
N ILE A 141 3.02 10.99 -11.12
CA ILE A 141 3.48 9.60 -11.09
C ILE A 141 2.26 8.69 -11.09
N PRO A 142 2.10 7.78 -12.06
CA PRO A 142 1.01 6.82 -12.06
C PRO A 142 1.16 5.82 -10.91
N PHE A 143 0.06 5.46 -10.28
CA PHE A 143 0.08 4.51 -9.17
C PHE A 143 -1.21 3.67 -9.09
N ALA A 144 -1.11 2.54 -8.41
CA ALA A 144 -2.22 1.76 -7.90
C ALA A 144 -2.02 1.52 -6.39
N THR A 145 -3.07 1.19 -5.69
CA THR A 145 -3.02 0.93 -4.25
C THR A 145 -3.69 -0.41 -3.95
N LEU A 146 -3.02 -1.28 -3.21
CA LEU A 146 -3.56 -2.52 -2.68
C LEU A 146 -3.75 -2.35 -1.17
N LEU A 147 -4.98 -2.54 -0.71
CA LEU A 147 -5.39 -2.42 0.69
C LEU A 147 -5.98 -3.74 1.18
N ASP A 148 -6.00 -3.94 2.47
CA ASP A 148 -6.71 -5.05 3.08
C ASP A 148 -8.20 -4.73 3.19
N LEU A 149 -9.06 -5.70 2.88
CA LEU A 149 -10.51 -5.53 3.02
C LEU A 149 -10.96 -5.65 4.47
N ASP A 150 -10.20 -6.39 5.28
CA ASP A 150 -10.45 -6.64 6.70
C ASP A 150 -11.88 -7.15 7.00
N LEU A 151 -12.45 -7.95 6.11
CA LEU A 151 -13.80 -8.44 6.30
C LEU A 151 -13.91 -9.26 7.59
N GLY A 152 -14.86 -8.91 8.44
CA GLY A 152 -15.02 -9.50 9.77
C GLY A 152 -14.38 -8.72 10.91
N ARG A 153 -13.43 -7.83 10.63
CA ARG A 153 -12.86 -6.91 11.61
C ARG A 153 -13.73 -5.66 11.79
N ALA A 154 -13.60 -5.00 12.93
CA ALA A 154 -14.24 -3.70 13.16
C ALA A 154 -13.78 -2.68 12.10
N GLY A 155 -14.73 -2.03 11.42
CA GLY A 155 -14.43 -1.10 10.33
C GLY A 155 -13.98 -1.73 9.02
N GLY A 156 -13.96 -3.06 8.92
CA GLY A 156 -13.68 -3.79 7.69
C GLY A 156 -14.82 -3.77 6.68
N GLY A 157 -14.61 -4.41 5.52
CA GLY A 157 -15.62 -4.49 4.47
C GLY A 157 -16.07 -3.12 3.97
N PHE A 158 -17.34 -2.78 4.14
CA PHE A 158 -17.88 -1.48 3.72
C PHE A 158 -17.22 -0.29 4.41
N GLY A 159 -16.66 -0.46 5.62
CA GLY A 159 -15.88 0.58 6.28
C GLY A 159 -14.60 0.91 5.52
N ARG A 160 -13.90 -0.10 4.99
CA ARG A 160 -12.72 0.09 4.13
C ARG A 160 -13.10 0.75 2.80
N ILE A 161 -14.20 0.33 2.18
CA ILE A 161 -14.73 0.95 0.96
C ILE A 161 -15.05 2.43 1.20
N LYS A 162 -15.77 2.75 2.28
CA LYS A 162 -16.09 4.13 2.68
C LYS A 162 -14.83 4.98 2.82
N THR A 163 -13.83 4.46 3.53
CA THR A 163 -12.55 5.16 3.73
C THR A 163 -11.84 5.42 2.41
N ALA A 164 -11.80 4.44 1.51
CA ALA A 164 -11.22 4.62 0.18
C ALA A 164 -11.95 5.69 -0.64
N LEU A 165 -13.29 5.70 -0.63
CA LEU A 165 -14.10 6.72 -1.29
C LEU A 165 -13.85 8.12 -0.69
N GLN A 166 -13.76 8.23 0.64
CA GLN A 166 -13.43 9.50 1.32
C GLN A 166 -12.07 10.02 0.90
N ASN A 167 -11.07 9.13 0.81
CA ASN A 167 -9.73 9.48 0.38
C ASN A 167 -9.70 9.94 -1.10
N LEU A 168 -10.46 9.27 -1.98
CA LEU A 168 -10.60 9.67 -3.39
C LEU A 168 -11.25 11.05 -3.52
N ILE A 169 -12.28 11.35 -2.72
CA ILE A 169 -12.89 12.68 -2.64
C ILE A 169 -11.84 13.70 -2.16
N GLY A 170 -11.08 13.35 -1.12
CA GLY A 170 -10.03 14.20 -0.53
C GLY A 170 -8.90 14.57 -1.48
N VAL A 171 -8.65 13.76 -2.51
CA VAL A 171 -7.66 14.06 -3.57
C VAL A 171 -8.30 14.69 -4.83
N GLY A 172 -9.56 15.11 -4.74
CA GLY A 172 -10.23 15.91 -5.78
C GLY A 172 -11.08 15.14 -6.77
N ILE A 173 -11.32 13.84 -6.56
CA ILE A 173 -12.28 13.11 -7.38
C ILE A 173 -13.70 13.55 -7.01
N SER A 174 -14.52 13.87 -8.02
CA SER A 174 -15.88 14.36 -7.81
C SER A 174 -16.72 13.39 -6.97
N LYS A 175 -17.25 13.87 -5.84
CA LYS A 175 -18.16 13.12 -4.97
C LYS A 175 -19.38 12.60 -5.74
N ALA A 176 -19.99 13.44 -6.60
CA ALA A 176 -21.13 13.04 -7.41
C ALA A 176 -20.80 11.90 -8.38
N LYS A 177 -19.56 11.84 -8.89
CA LYS A 177 -19.10 10.74 -9.75
C LYS A 177 -18.87 9.45 -8.94
N LEU A 178 -18.26 9.57 -7.76
CA LEU A 178 -17.93 8.42 -6.88
C LEU A 178 -19.16 7.82 -6.21
N LEU A 179 -20.18 8.62 -5.92
CA LEU A 179 -21.40 8.17 -5.25
C LEU A 179 -22.56 7.92 -6.23
N LYS A 180 -22.29 7.90 -7.55
CA LYS A 180 -23.27 7.54 -8.56
C LYS A 180 -23.59 6.06 -8.48
N ILE A 181 -24.85 5.72 -8.29
CA ILE A 181 -25.39 4.36 -8.24
C ILE A 181 -26.48 4.18 -9.28
N GLU A 182 -26.91 2.95 -9.51
CA GLU A 182 -28.08 2.69 -10.34
C GLU A 182 -29.32 3.37 -9.72
N GLY A 183 -29.98 4.21 -10.50
CA GLY A 183 -31.15 5.00 -10.04
C GLY A 183 -30.82 6.36 -9.43
N GLY A 184 -29.57 6.80 -9.32
CA GLY A 184 -29.28 8.15 -8.81
C GLY A 184 -27.89 8.34 -8.19
N THR A 185 -27.85 9.15 -7.14
CA THR A 185 -26.65 9.40 -6.35
C THR A 185 -26.92 8.99 -4.90
N LEU A 186 -25.98 8.27 -4.32
CA LEU A 186 -26.03 7.90 -2.90
C LEU A 186 -26.12 9.16 -2.03
N SER A 187 -27.08 9.19 -1.09
CA SER A 187 -27.24 10.32 -0.18
C SER A 187 -26.07 10.45 0.80
N ASP A 188 -25.90 11.63 1.38
CA ASP A 188 -24.86 11.89 2.37
C ASP A 188 -25.05 11.06 3.65
N GLU A 189 -26.29 10.85 4.07
CA GLU A 189 -26.65 10.01 5.22
C GLU A 189 -26.31 8.54 4.96
N SER A 190 -26.68 8.03 3.76
CA SER A 190 -26.34 6.66 3.35
C SER A 190 -24.83 6.45 3.24
N PHE A 191 -24.10 7.42 2.69
CA PHE A 191 -22.66 7.38 2.64
C PHE A 191 -22.02 7.47 4.04
N ALA A 192 -22.58 8.31 4.92
CA ALA A 192 -22.09 8.41 6.31
C ALA A 192 -22.28 7.12 7.10
N SER A 193 -23.36 6.37 6.82
CA SER A 193 -23.66 5.08 7.47
C SER A 193 -23.08 3.88 6.73
N MET A 194 -22.40 4.04 5.61
CA MET A 194 -21.92 2.93 4.77
C MET A 194 -21.09 1.86 5.53
N HIS A 195 -20.34 2.27 6.55
CA HIS A 195 -19.56 1.35 7.38
C HIS A 195 -20.41 0.36 8.20
N THR A 196 -21.71 0.61 8.35
CA THR A 196 -22.65 -0.28 9.05
C THR A 196 -23.41 -1.20 8.10
N TRP A 197 -23.21 -1.06 6.79
CA TRP A 197 -23.90 -1.87 5.82
C TRP A 197 -23.50 -3.32 5.93
N GLN A 198 -24.48 -4.18 5.75
CA GLN A 198 -24.29 -5.61 5.60
C GLN A 198 -24.56 -6.00 4.15
N ASP A 199 -23.84 -6.99 3.67
CA ASP A 199 -24.02 -7.48 2.33
C ASP A 199 -25.22 -8.44 2.27
N ASP A 200 -25.80 -8.57 1.09
CA ASP A 200 -26.79 -9.60 0.80
C ASP A 200 -26.15 -11.01 0.87
N GLU A 201 -26.96 -12.06 0.84
CA GLU A 201 -26.49 -13.45 0.86
C GLU A 201 -25.46 -13.76 -0.23
N GLY A 202 -25.58 -13.12 -1.40
CA GLY A 202 -24.64 -13.26 -2.52
C GLY A 202 -23.40 -12.37 -2.41
N ARG A 203 -23.32 -11.48 -1.44
CA ARG A 203 -22.28 -10.45 -1.30
C ARG A 203 -22.04 -9.64 -2.58
N LYS A 204 -23.10 -9.39 -3.32
CA LYS A 204 -23.04 -8.72 -4.62
C LYS A 204 -22.76 -7.23 -4.45
N LEU A 205 -23.35 -6.62 -3.43
CA LEU A 205 -23.21 -5.20 -3.15
C LEU A 205 -21.76 -4.82 -2.82
N LEU A 206 -21.15 -5.54 -1.87
CA LEU A 206 -19.74 -5.31 -1.50
C LEU A 206 -18.83 -5.52 -2.71
N LYS A 207 -19.01 -6.62 -3.45
CA LYS A 207 -18.22 -6.91 -4.66
C LYS A 207 -18.43 -5.87 -5.76
N GLY A 208 -19.62 -5.34 -5.88
CA GLY A 208 -19.93 -4.22 -6.79
C GLY A 208 -19.10 -2.99 -6.47
N TRP A 209 -19.04 -2.59 -5.20
CA TRP A 209 -18.22 -1.47 -4.77
C TRP A 209 -16.73 -1.72 -4.94
N ILE A 210 -16.22 -2.92 -4.60
CA ILE A 210 -14.81 -3.29 -4.84
C ILE A 210 -14.46 -3.15 -6.33
N ASN A 211 -15.29 -3.69 -7.21
CA ASN A 211 -15.07 -3.59 -8.65
C ASN A 211 -15.13 -2.15 -9.17
N PHE A 212 -16.04 -1.34 -8.63
CA PHE A 212 -16.14 0.07 -8.98
C PHE A 212 -14.87 0.85 -8.61
N ILE A 213 -14.36 0.64 -7.40
CA ILE A 213 -13.17 1.35 -6.90
C ILE A 213 -11.90 0.91 -7.66
N LYS A 214 -11.83 -0.32 -8.18
CA LYS A 214 -10.74 -0.77 -9.07
C LYS A 214 -10.55 0.17 -10.27
N GLY A 215 -11.62 0.76 -10.78
CA GLY A 215 -11.55 1.76 -11.85
C GLY A 215 -10.80 3.05 -11.48
N TYR A 216 -10.56 3.26 -10.20
CA TYR A 216 -9.77 4.37 -9.65
C TYR A 216 -8.37 3.92 -9.16
N GLY A 217 -7.95 2.72 -9.52
CA GLY A 217 -6.64 2.18 -9.13
C GLY A 217 -6.53 1.72 -7.68
N VAL A 218 -7.67 1.49 -7.00
CA VAL A 218 -7.70 0.96 -5.63
C VAL A 218 -8.18 -0.48 -5.65
N TYR A 219 -7.39 -1.37 -5.11
CA TYR A 219 -7.60 -2.82 -5.06
C TYR A 219 -7.65 -3.27 -3.61
N PHE A 220 -8.31 -4.40 -3.36
CA PHE A 220 -8.39 -4.99 -2.03
C PHE A 220 -7.97 -6.45 -2.04
N SER A 221 -7.21 -6.85 -1.02
CA SER A 221 -6.98 -8.25 -0.67
C SER A 221 -8.24 -8.79 0.01
N GLU A 222 -8.87 -9.79 -0.60
CA GLU A 222 -10.13 -10.38 -0.15
C GLU A 222 -9.91 -11.80 0.39
N PRO A 223 -10.64 -12.23 1.44
CA PRO A 223 -11.65 -11.48 2.20
C PRO A 223 -11.08 -10.63 3.35
N LEU A 224 -9.93 -10.99 3.90
CA LEU A 224 -9.33 -10.35 5.07
C LEU A 224 -8.15 -9.48 4.65
N ASP A 225 -7.03 -10.13 4.39
CA ASP A 225 -5.76 -9.53 4.01
C ASP A 225 -4.99 -10.45 3.05
N LEU A 226 -3.83 -9.98 2.58
CA LEU A 226 -2.97 -10.77 1.70
C LEU A 226 -2.47 -12.04 2.38
N ASP A 227 -2.13 -11.97 3.67
CA ASP A 227 -1.56 -13.11 4.41
C ASP A 227 -2.51 -14.32 4.39
N LEU A 228 -3.81 -14.10 4.67
CA LEU A 228 -4.82 -15.16 4.64
C LEU A 228 -5.06 -15.70 3.21
N THR A 229 -5.01 -14.80 2.23
CA THR A 229 -5.15 -15.17 0.81
C THR A 229 -4.01 -16.07 0.36
N MET A 230 -2.77 -15.76 0.78
CA MET A 230 -1.58 -16.55 0.45
C MET A 230 -1.61 -17.94 1.09
N ILE A 231 -1.99 -18.05 2.37
CA ILE A 231 -2.16 -19.36 3.02
C ILE A 231 -3.16 -20.22 2.24
N LYS A 232 -4.29 -19.63 1.80
CA LYS A 232 -5.28 -20.35 1.03
C LYS A 232 -4.76 -20.82 -0.33
N ALA A 233 -4.00 -19.98 -1.00
CA ALA A 233 -3.46 -20.30 -2.33
C ALA A 233 -2.33 -21.33 -2.28
N PHE A 234 -1.54 -21.33 -1.20
CA PHE A 234 -0.32 -22.15 -1.07
C PHE A 234 -0.24 -22.85 0.31
N PRO A 235 -1.27 -23.63 0.72
CA PRO A 235 -1.34 -24.20 2.07
C PRO A 235 -0.11 -25.05 2.40
N ASP A 236 0.31 -25.92 1.50
CA ASP A 236 1.43 -26.84 1.71
C ASP A 236 2.75 -26.08 1.97
N ALA A 237 2.96 -24.96 1.31
CA ALA A 237 4.15 -24.13 1.48
C ALA A 237 4.21 -23.53 2.90
N TYR A 238 3.06 -23.06 3.43
CA TYR A 238 3.00 -22.51 4.78
C TYR A 238 3.06 -23.60 5.84
N GLU A 239 2.45 -24.76 5.61
CA GLU A 239 2.56 -25.92 6.50
C GLU A 239 3.99 -26.45 6.60
N ALA A 240 4.72 -26.51 5.50
CA ALA A 240 6.11 -26.94 5.48
C ALA A 240 7.05 -26.03 6.31
N THR A 241 6.66 -24.79 6.59
CA THR A 241 7.43 -23.88 7.46
C THR A 241 7.17 -24.09 8.95
N ILE A 242 6.23 -24.96 9.32
CA ILE A 242 5.91 -25.27 10.73
C ILE A 242 6.92 -26.30 11.23
N PRO A 243 7.72 -26.00 12.27
CA PRO A 243 8.63 -26.97 12.85
C PRO A 243 7.91 -28.21 13.40
N ALA A 244 8.56 -29.34 13.39
CA ALA A 244 8.03 -30.58 14.00
C ALA A 244 7.63 -30.34 15.46
N GLY A 245 6.39 -30.69 15.83
CA GLY A 245 5.82 -30.45 17.15
C GLY A 245 5.43 -28.99 17.45
N GLY A 246 5.55 -28.07 16.48
CA GLY A 246 5.33 -26.62 16.64
C GLY A 246 4.00 -26.10 16.08
N GLY A 247 3.09 -26.96 15.65
CA GLY A 247 1.87 -26.58 14.92
C GLY A 247 0.92 -25.61 15.66
N PRO A 248 -0.14 -25.17 14.95
CA PRO A 248 -1.15 -24.28 15.53
C PRO A 248 -1.76 -24.85 16.81
N ARG A 249 -1.92 -24.00 17.82
CA ARG A 249 -2.47 -24.40 19.13
C ARG A 249 -3.91 -23.94 19.35
N LEU A 250 -4.40 -23.04 18.51
CA LEU A 250 -5.76 -22.53 18.59
C LEU A 250 -6.70 -23.39 17.73
N ILE A 251 -7.88 -23.68 18.23
CA ILE A 251 -8.98 -24.21 17.44
C ILE A 251 -9.56 -23.13 16.54
N GLU A 252 -10.21 -23.51 15.43
CA GLU A 252 -10.70 -22.58 14.40
C GLU A 252 -11.47 -21.38 14.96
N ALA A 253 -12.47 -21.63 15.82
CA ALA A 253 -13.31 -20.56 16.38
C ALA A 253 -12.50 -19.55 17.20
N LYS A 254 -11.55 -20.04 18.03
CA LYS A 254 -10.70 -19.16 18.85
C LYS A 254 -9.65 -18.45 18.01
N ALA A 255 -9.12 -19.11 17.01
CA ALA A 255 -8.19 -18.51 16.07
C ALA A 255 -8.87 -17.41 15.26
N ALA A 256 -10.07 -17.64 14.74
CA ALA A 256 -10.85 -16.63 14.04
C ALA A 256 -11.18 -15.43 14.94
N GLU A 257 -11.63 -15.66 16.18
CA GLU A 257 -11.88 -14.59 17.15
C GLU A 257 -10.61 -13.76 17.41
N THR A 258 -9.47 -14.41 17.53
CA THR A 258 -8.17 -13.76 17.74
C THR A 258 -7.74 -12.95 16.52
N ALA A 259 -7.91 -13.48 15.30
CA ALA A 259 -7.53 -12.85 14.06
C ALA A 259 -8.43 -11.65 13.70
N LEU A 260 -9.74 -11.80 13.93
CA LEU A 260 -10.74 -10.79 13.58
C LEU A 260 -10.87 -9.69 14.64
N GLY A 261 -10.52 -9.99 15.89
CA GLY A 261 -10.62 -9.06 17.00
C GLY A 261 -12.06 -8.75 17.44
N PRO A 262 -12.22 -7.92 18.49
CA PRO A 262 -13.53 -7.54 19.00
C PRO A 262 -14.18 -6.43 18.13
N GLY A 263 -15.50 -6.31 18.25
CA GLY A 263 -16.27 -5.18 17.72
C GLY A 263 -16.63 -5.25 16.24
N GLY A 264 -16.23 -6.30 15.53
CA GLY A 264 -16.65 -6.57 14.17
C GLY A 264 -17.71 -7.67 14.10
N PRO A 265 -18.27 -7.96 12.89
CA PRO A 265 -19.23 -9.06 12.66
C PRO A 265 -18.58 -10.45 12.84
N GLY A 266 -17.27 -10.51 12.95
CA GLY A 266 -16.53 -11.69 13.36
C GLY A 266 -16.73 -12.91 12.45
N LEU A 267 -16.71 -14.09 13.09
CA LEU A 267 -16.72 -15.39 12.42
C LEU A 267 -17.99 -15.66 11.60
N ASP A 268 -19.11 -15.00 11.89
CA ASP A 268 -20.37 -15.28 11.19
C ASP A 268 -20.28 -15.01 9.68
N LEU A 269 -19.46 -14.05 9.27
CA LEU A 269 -19.18 -13.82 7.85
C LEU A 269 -18.45 -14.99 7.17
N TYR A 270 -17.75 -15.80 7.93
CA TYR A 270 -16.98 -16.95 7.45
C TYR A 270 -17.75 -18.28 7.53
N LYS A 271 -19.03 -18.27 7.95
CA LYS A 271 -19.92 -19.43 7.90
C LYS A 271 -20.61 -19.63 6.55
N GLY A 272 -20.62 -18.59 5.69
CA GLY A 272 -21.22 -18.61 4.36
C GLY A 272 -20.20 -18.70 3.24
N LYS A 273 -20.20 -17.73 2.35
CA LYS A 273 -19.36 -17.67 1.14
C LYS A 273 -17.84 -17.81 1.41
N TYR A 274 -17.37 -17.43 2.59
CA TYR A 274 -15.97 -17.52 2.98
C TYR A 274 -15.70 -18.65 3.97
N ALA A 275 -16.59 -19.64 4.08
CA ALA A 275 -16.44 -20.78 5.00
C ALA A 275 -15.12 -21.53 4.79
N GLU A 276 -14.63 -21.58 3.57
CA GLU A 276 -13.36 -22.19 3.20
C GLU A 276 -12.12 -21.55 3.84
N TYR A 277 -12.26 -20.33 4.38
CA TYR A 277 -11.20 -19.65 5.10
C TYR A 277 -11.23 -19.93 6.62
N ALA A 278 -12.33 -20.47 7.14
CA ALA A 278 -12.47 -20.73 8.57
C ALA A 278 -11.36 -21.65 9.10
N ALA A 279 -11.08 -22.73 8.38
CA ALA A 279 -10.04 -23.70 8.73
C ALA A 279 -8.61 -23.15 8.65
N LEU A 280 -8.41 -21.99 8.03
CA LEU A 280 -7.09 -21.38 7.84
C LEU A 280 -6.67 -20.49 9.02
N PHE A 281 -7.61 -20.03 9.85
CA PHE A 281 -7.30 -19.13 10.96
C PHE A 281 -6.27 -19.67 11.96
N PRO A 282 -6.23 -20.97 12.31
CA PRO A 282 -5.17 -21.50 13.16
C PRO A 282 -3.77 -21.29 12.57
N VAL A 283 -3.57 -21.57 11.28
CA VAL A 283 -2.31 -21.38 10.56
C VAL A 283 -1.99 -19.90 10.44
N TYR A 284 -2.99 -19.08 10.12
CA TYR A 284 -2.87 -17.62 10.08
C TYR A 284 -2.39 -17.03 11.41
N CYS A 285 -3.03 -17.39 12.53
CA CYS A 285 -2.62 -16.94 13.86
C CYS A 285 -1.20 -17.40 14.21
N TYR A 286 -0.86 -18.64 13.85
CA TYR A 286 0.47 -19.18 14.11
C TYR A 286 1.56 -18.35 13.42
N HIS A 287 1.39 -18.02 12.14
CA HIS A 287 2.39 -17.34 11.35
C HIS A 287 2.38 -15.82 11.53
N PHE A 288 1.22 -15.20 11.58
CA PHE A 288 1.08 -13.76 11.39
C PHE A 288 0.66 -12.96 12.62
N LEU A 289 0.26 -13.61 13.70
CA LEU A 289 0.01 -12.93 14.98
C LEU A 289 1.13 -13.14 16.01
N ASN A 290 1.85 -14.25 15.93
CA ASN A 290 2.87 -14.61 16.92
C ASN A 290 4.30 -14.59 16.39
N ARG A 291 4.51 -14.29 15.09
CA ARG A 291 5.82 -14.32 14.43
C ARG A 291 6.01 -13.12 13.50
N SER A 292 7.24 -12.95 13.03
CA SER A 292 7.57 -11.95 12.03
C SER A 292 6.99 -12.34 10.66
N LYS A 293 5.99 -11.62 10.17
CA LYS A 293 5.34 -11.82 8.88
C LYS A 293 6.35 -11.94 7.71
N PRO A 294 7.33 -11.02 7.56
CA PRO A 294 8.32 -11.08 6.47
C PRO A 294 9.10 -12.39 6.43
N ALA A 295 9.56 -12.87 7.60
CA ALA A 295 10.34 -14.10 7.67
C ALA A 295 9.53 -15.35 7.27
N THR A 296 8.24 -15.37 7.60
CA THR A 296 7.35 -16.48 7.23
C THR A 296 7.11 -16.52 5.72
N HIS A 297 6.82 -15.40 5.10
CA HIS A 297 6.65 -15.33 3.64
C HIS A 297 7.94 -15.73 2.92
N LEU A 298 9.09 -15.22 3.34
CA LEU A 298 10.38 -15.59 2.74
C LEU A 298 10.68 -17.09 2.83
N ALA A 299 10.24 -17.76 3.89
CA ALA A 299 10.44 -19.19 4.05
C ALA A 299 9.44 -20.04 3.24
N ALA A 300 8.25 -19.51 2.94
CA ALA A 300 7.21 -20.18 2.18
C ALA A 300 7.33 -19.98 0.67
N LEU A 301 8.00 -18.93 0.22
CA LEU A 301 8.24 -18.59 -1.19
C LEU A 301 9.55 -19.16 -1.74
#